data_91166cd211dcd607b802956514a7d182
#
_entry.id   91166cd211dcd607b802956514a7d182
#
_cell.length_a   1.000
_cell.length_b   1.000
_cell.length_c   1.000
_cell.angle_alpha   90.00
_cell.angle_beta   90.00
_cell.angle_gamma   90.00
#
_symmetry.space_group_name_H-M   'P 1'
#
loop_
_entity.id
_entity.type
_entity.pdbx_description
1 polymer ?
#
loop_
_entity_poly.entity_id
_entity_poly.type
_entity_poly.pdbx_seq_one_letter_code
_entity_poly.pdbx_strand_id
1 'polypeptide(L)'
;MYSQDYVAKDAQGNGQIAVSGHSMGGFSSEMAIYLDEQNYAAAGYRIIKAGLSMGADYSWTSYLGLDEEAAVATFGGRTIGKICGQYDEFFFAADEPPTKSGTVYHKDYVATTAGKTLLEQEAPQADTWYTGSDGGQRIIYQPSEIHPWNHFSKASTKDAIEFYATAFADQSGLVQNIASTSQIWYWKEVFELVALVGFLLMLAPLALLLMKL
;
A
#
# COMPACT_ATOMS: atom_id res chain seq x y z
N MET A 1 -3.65 -19.46 -6.05
CA MET A 1 -3.78 -18.39 -7.07
C MET A 1 -2.74 -18.53 -8.17
N TYR A 2 -1.44 -18.59 -7.91
CA TYR A 2 -0.36 -18.70 -8.90
C TYR A 2 -0.55 -19.83 -9.95
N SER A 3 -1.08 -20.98 -9.55
CA SER A 3 -1.31 -22.15 -10.43
C SER A 3 -2.49 -22.01 -11.40
N GLN A 4 -3.24 -20.92 -11.32
CA GLN A 4 -4.40 -20.69 -12.19
C GLN A 4 -3.96 -20.26 -13.59
N ASP A 5 -4.68 -20.69 -14.62
CA ASP A 5 -4.33 -20.44 -16.02
C ASP A 5 -4.43 -18.95 -16.42
N TYR A 6 -5.27 -18.17 -15.69
CA TYR A 6 -5.40 -16.73 -15.91
C TYR A 6 -4.30 -15.89 -15.26
N VAL A 7 -3.40 -16.49 -14.46
CA VAL A 7 -2.27 -15.78 -13.87
C VAL A 7 -1.12 -15.77 -14.85
N ALA A 8 -0.78 -14.59 -15.34
CA ALA A 8 0.38 -14.40 -16.21
C ALA A 8 1.68 -14.75 -15.48
N LYS A 9 2.64 -15.27 -16.25
CA LYS A 9 3.99 -15.60 -15.79
C LYS A 9 5.00 -15.07 -16.79
N ASP A 10 6.15 -14.66 -16.30
CA ASP A 10 7.27 -14.30 -17.17
C ASP A 10 7.97 -15.55 -17.75
N ALA A 11 9.00 -15.33 -18.57
CA ALA A 11 9.76 -16.40 -19.19
C ALA A 11 10.54 -17.29 -18.18
N GLN A 12 10.77 -16.80 -16.98
CA GLN A 12 11.42 -17.50 -15.87
C GLN A 12 10.42 -18.24 -14.96
N GLY A 13 9.13 -18.11 -15.25
CA GLY A 13 8.06 -18.69 -14.45
C GLY A 13 7.63 -17.83 -13.24
N ASN A 14 8.14 -16.60 -13.09
CA ASN A 14 7.69 -15.74 -12.01
C ASN A 14 6.27 -15.26 -12.25
N GLY A 15 5.46 -15.22 -11.18
CA GLY A 15 4.08 -14.76 -11.24
C GLY A 15 3.98 -13.25 -11.44
N GLN A 16 2.98 -12.83 -12.19
CA GLN A 16 2.64 -11.44 -12.39
C GLN A 16 1.51 -11.06 -11.42
N ILE A 17 1.78 -11.15 -10.12
CA ILE A 17 0.84 -10.88 -9.03
C ILE A 17 1.35 -9.70 -8.22
N ALA A 18 0.47 -8.78 -7.85
CA ALA A 18 0.76 -7.76 -6.85
C ALA A 18 0.00 -8.03 -5.56
N VAL A 19 0.59 -7.57 -4.46
CA VAL A 19 -0.04 -7.55 -3.14
C VAL A 19 -0.12 -6.12 -2.63
N SER A 20 -1.22 -5.78 -1.97
CA SER A 20 -1.37 -4.50 -1.31
C SER A 20 -2.30 -4.59 -0.12
N GLY A 21 -2.20 -3.62 0.74
CA GLY A 21 -3.08 -3.52 1.89
C GLY A 21 -2.85 -2.24 2.69
N HIS A 22 -3.84 -1.89 3.48
CA HIS A 22 -3.79 -0.74 4.38
C HIS A 22 -3.58 -1.20 5.82
N SER A 23 -2.77 -0.48 6.57
CA SER A 23 -2.52 -0.75 8.00
C SER A 23 -1.99 -2.18 8.22
N MET A 24 -2.68 -3.00 8.97
CA MET A 24 -2.33 -4.42 9.13
C MET A 24 -2.29 -5.19 7.80
N GLY A 25 -3.08 -4.77 6.81
CA GLY A 25 -3.01 -5.31 5.45
C GLY A 25 -1.72 -4.91 4.73
N GLY A 26 -1.22 -3.69 4.96
CA GLY A 26 0.10 -3.26 4.48
C GLY A 26 1.23 -4.09 5.07
N PHE A 27 1.21 -4.28 6.38
CA PHE A 27 2.09 -5.20 7.10
C PHE A 27 2.04 -6.62 6.49
N SER A 28 0.83 -7.16 6.29
CA SER A 28 0.67 -8.50 5.71
C SER A 28 1.19 -8.60 4.28
N SER A 29 1.09 -7.53 3.50
CA SER A 29 1.61 -7.47 2.14
C SER A 29 3.14 -7.56 2.11
N GLU A 30 3.81 -6.83 2.98
CA GLU A 30 5.27 -6.87 3.11
C GLU A 30 5.73 -8.25 3.63
N MET A 31 5.03 -8.81 4.62
CA MET A 31 5.30 -10.16 5.12
C MET A 31 5.10 -11.22 4.03
N ALA A 32 4.10 -11.07 3.15
CA ALA A 32 3.89 -11.99 2.04
C ALA A 32 5.08 -11.97 1.05
N ILE A 33 5.67 -10.80 0.80
CA ILE A 33 6.87 -10.66 -0.03
C ILE A 33 8.06 -11.35 0.63
N TYR A 34 8.26 -11.13 1.93
CA TYR A 34 9.31 -11.82 2.68
C TYR A 34 9.18 -13.35 2.57
N LEU A 35 7.99 -13.90 2.79
CA LEU A 35 7.75 -15.34 2.68
C LEU A 35 7.94 -15.85 1.26
N ASP A 36 7.56 -15.09 0.24
CA ASP A 36 7.78 -15.45 -1.16
C ASP A 36 9.27 -15.48 -1.50
N GLU A 37 10.08 -14.58 -0.95
CA GLU A 37 11.53 -14.59 -1.12
C GLU A 37 12.18 -15.79 -0.41
N GLN A 38 11.72 -16.14 0.79
CA GLN A 38 12.18 -17.35 1.48
C GLN A 38 11.89 -18.62 0.65
N ASN A 39 10.72 -18.68 0.03
CA ASN A 39 10.33 -19.81 -0.81
C ASN A 39 11.08 -19.85 -2.15
N TYR A 40 11.52 -18.72 -2.66
CA TYR A 40 12.25 -18.63 -3.93
C TYR A 40 13.49 -19.52 -3.96
N ALA A 41 14.24 -19.61 -2.87
CA ALA A 41 15.44 -20.45 -2.79
C ALA A 41 15.16 -21.94 -3.08
N ALA A 42 13.97 -22.42 -2.77
CA ALA A 42 13.56 -23.79 -3.00
C ALA A 42 12.76 -23.97 -4.30
N ALA A 43 11.90 -22.99 -4.64
CA ALA A 43 10.99 -23.07 -5.76
C ALA A 43 11.63 -22.66 -7.11
N GLY A 44 12.64 -21.77 -7.06
CA GLY A 44 13.30 -21.24 -8.26
C GLY A 44 12.48 -20.17 -9.01
N TYR A 45 11.34 -19.77 -8.49
CA TYR A 45 10.50 -18.71 -9.05
C TYR A 45 9.83 -17.91 -7.92
N ARG A 46 9.46 -16.66 -8.21
CA ARG A 46 8.72 -15.77 -7.32
C ARG A 46 7.26 -15.71 -7.73
N ILE A 47 6.36 -15.69 -6.77
CA ILE A 47 4.92 -15.57 -7.01
C ILE A 47 4.52 -14.10 -7.15
N ILE A 48 5.13 -13.23 -6.33
CA ILE A 48 4.80 -11.81 -6.23
C ILE A 48 5.79 -10.98 -7.02
N LYS A 49 5.29 -10.14 -7.92
CA LYS A 49 6.07 -9.19 -8.72
C LYS A 49 6.17 -7.81 -8.06
N ALA A 50 5.11 -7.37 -7.41
CA ALA A 50 5.03 -6.03 -6.86
C ALA A 50 4.29 -6.00 -5.53
N GLY A 51 4.66 -5.04 -4.68
CA GLY A 51 4.01 -4.78 -3.40
C GLY A 51 3.79 -3.31 -3.14
N LEU A 52 2.57 -2.95 -2.69
CA LEU A 52 2.22 -1.60 -2.28
C LEU A 52 1.63 -1.65 -0.87
N SER A 53 2.36 -1.14 0.12
CA SER A 53 1.84 -0.97 1.48
C SER A 53 1.30 0.44 1.67
N MET A 54 0.16 0.54 2.36
CA MET A 54 -0.47 1.81 2.70
C MET A 54 -0.61 1.93 4.22
N GLY A 55 -0.14 3.03 4.80
CA GLY A 55 -0.23 3.25 6.24
C GLY A 55 0.41 2.13 7.05
N ALA A 56 1.57 1.65 6.64
CA ALA A 56 2.35 0.65 7.36
C ALA A 56 3.84 0.93 7.18
N ASP A 57 4.60 0.71 8.25
CA ASP A 57 6.05 0.81 8.28
C ASP A 57 6.71 -0.58 8.36
N TYR A 58 7.98 -0.62 8.74
CA TYR A 58 8.75 -1.86 8.92
C TYR A 58 8.59 -2.51 10.30
N SER A 59 7.58 -2.13 11.09
CA SER A 59 7.40 -2.67 12.46
C SER A 59 7.30 -4.21 12.51
N TRP A 60 6.91 -4.85 11.41
CA TRP A 60 6.88 -6.30 11.28
C TRP A 60 8.28 -6.95 11.35
N THR A 61 9.33 -6.23 11.04
CA THR A 61 10.71 -6.76 11.07
C THR A 61 11.14 -7.15 12.47
N SER A 62 10.62 -6.47 13.49
CA SER A 62 10.92 -6.76 14.89
C SER A 62 10.52 -8.18 15.31
N TYR A 63 9.47 -8.73 14.72
CA TYR A 63 9.03 -10.11 14.98
C TYR A 63 9.98 -11.16 14.40
N LEU A 64 10.78 -10.79 13.39
CA LEU A 64 11.72 -11.66 12.70
C LEU A 64 13.17 -11.40 13.11
N GLY A 65 13.42 -10.39 13.96
CA GLY A 65 14.77 -9.97 14.33
C GLY A 65 15.56 -9.37 13.16
N LEU A 66 14.87 -8.80 12.17
CA LEU A 66 15.48 -8.12 11.04
C LEU A 66 15.58 -6.63 11.32
N ASP A 67 16.64 -6.00 10.86
CA ASP A 67 16.72 -4.56 10.68
C ASP A 67 16.10 -4.14 9.33
N GLU A 68 16.01 -2.83 9.08
CA GLU A 68 15.39 -2.29 7.88
C GLU A 68 16.17 -2.66 6.61
N GLU A 69 17.49 -2.71 6.66
CA GLU A 69 18.34 -3.10 5.53
C GLU A 69 18.10 -4.55 5.14
N ALA A 70 18.05 -5.45 6.13
CA ALA A 70 17.72 -6.85 5.89
C ALA A 70 16.31 -7.03 5.35
N ALA A 71 15.35 -6.20 5.80
CA ALA A 71 13.98 -6.20 5.28
C ALA A 71 13.94 -5.79 3.79
N VAL A 72 14.61 -4.70 3.43
CA VAL A 72 14.71 -4.22 2.04
C VAL A 72 15.37 -5.27 1.15
N ALA A 73 16.42 -5.94 1.63
CA ALA A 73 17.09 -7.02 0.90
C ALA A 73 16.15 -8.18 0.53
N THR A 74 15.06 -8.38 1.28
CA THR A 74 14.07 -9.42 0.95
C THR A 74 13.17 -9.08 -0.22
N PHE A 75 13.20 -7.85 -0.71
CA PHE A 75 12.35 -7.45 -1.84
C PHE A 75 12.79 -8.02 -3.19
N GLY A 76 14.08 -8.36 -3.32
CA GLY A 76 14.57 -9.25 -4.39
C GLY A 76 14.28 -8.79 -5.81
N GLY A 77 14.48 -7.53 -6.12
CA GLY A 77 14.26 -6.95 -7.44
C GLY A 77 12.79 -6.69 -7.80
N ARG A 78 11.86 -6.87 -6.85
CA ARG A 78 10.44 -6.54 -7.03
C ARG A 78 10.20 -5.03 -7.08
N THR A 79 9.10 -4.62 -7.69
CA THR A 79 8.62 -3.24 -7.60
C THR A 79 7.90 -3.04 -6.28
N ILE A 80 8.41 -2.13 -5.44
CA ILE A 80 7.87 -1.86 -4.10
C ILE A 80 7.49 -0.41 -3.97
N GLY A 81 6.26 -0.17 -3.52
CA GLY A 81 5.75 1.16 -3.23
C GLY A 81 5.20 1.24 -1.80
N LYS A 82 5.22 2.45 -1.29
CA LYS A 82 4.64 2.76 0.02
C LYS A 82 3.82 4.04 -0.08
N ILE A 83 2.60 4.03 0.48
CA ILE A 83 1.79 5.23 0.66
C ILE A 83 1.79 5.57 2.13
N CYS A 84 2.40 6.72 2.46
CA CYS A 84 2.58 7.20 3.82
C CYS A 84 1.86 8.53 3.98
N GLY A 85 0.70 8.53 4.63
CA GLY A 85 -0.01 9.79 4.92
C GLY A 85 0.86 10.73 5.76
N GLN A 86 0.97 12.00 5.35
CA GLN A 86 1.77 13.02 6.06
C GLN A 86 1.32 13.25 7.51
N TYR A 87 0.11 12.86 7.85
CA TYR A 87 -0.50 13.00 9.17
C TYR A 87 -0.92 11.65 9.75
N ASP A 88 -0.30 10.55 9.27
CA ASP A 88 -0.56 9.22 9.81
C ASP A 88 -0.13 9.17 11.27
N GLU A 89 -1.07 8.87 12.14
CA GLU A 89 -0.90 8.90 13.59
C GLU A 89 -0.47 7.56 14.20
N PHE A 90 -0.31 6.51 13.38
CA PHE A 90 -0.05 5.18 13.90
C PHE A 90 1.35 4.64 13.59
N PHE A 91 1.85 4.81 12.37
CA PHE A 91 2.96 3.99 11.89
C PHE A 91 4.23 4.77 11.54
N PHE A 92 4.18 6.05 11.50
CA PHE A 92 5.33 6.82 11.04
C PHE A 92 5.92 7.67 12.17
N ALA A 93 6.38 6.96 13.21
CA ALA A 93 7.08 7.60 14.30
C ALA A 93 8.48 8.06 13.89
N ALA A 94 8.96 9.13 14.51
CA ALA A 94 10.29 9.68 14.24
C ALA A 94 11.38 8.65 14.46
N ASP A 95 12.48 8.79 13.70
CA ASP A 95 13.66 7.94 13.82
C ASP A 95 14.25 7.89 15.23
N GLU A 96 14.07 8.95 16.00
CA GLU A 96 14.58 9.01 17.35
C GLU A 96 13.50 8.79 18.36
N PRO A 97 13.87 8.02 19.40
CA PRO A 97 13.07 6.91 19.85
C PRO A 97 11.62 7.36 19.84
N PRO A 98 10.71 6.57 19.34
CA PRO A 98 9.32 6.98 19.26
C PRO A 98 8.98 7.50 20.63
N THR A 99 8.78 8.82 20.73
CA THR A 99 8.31 9.36 21.98
C THR A 99 7.03 8.62 22.22
N LYS A 100 6.97 7.85 23.28
CA LYS A 100 5.81 6.99 23.63
C LYS A 100 4.50 7.78 23.75
N SER A 101 4.52 9.04 23.46
CA SER A 101 3.40 9.97 23.45
C SER A 101 2.68 10.09 22.08
N GLY A 102 3.06 9.30 21.09
CA GLY A 102 2.13 8.90 20.04
C GLY A 102 1.68 9.95 19.04
N THR A 103 2.32 11.09 18.86
CA THR A 103 1.85 12.09 17.90
C THR A 103 2.99 12.83 17.20
N VAL A 104 3.96 12.10 16.69
CA VAL A 104 4.91 12.72 15.78
C VAL A 104 4.49 12.38 14.36
N TYR A 105 3.91 13.34 13.68
CA TYR A 105 3.55 13.23 12.28
C TYR A 105 4.81 13.24 11.42
N HIS A 106 4.98 12.25 10.57
CA HIS A 106 6.05 12.24 9.58
C HIS A 106 5.60 12.85 8.28
N LYS A 107 5.59 14.17 8.26
CA LYS A 107 5.36 14.90 7.00
C LYS A 107 6.38 14.52 5.92
N ASP A 108 7.58 14.12 6.32
CA ASP A 108 8.68 13.79 5.44
C ASP A 108 9.22 12.37 5.72
N TYR A 109 8.37 11.36 5.58
CA TYR A 109 8.77 9.98 5.77
C TYR A 109 9.97 9.57 4.91
N VAL A 110 10.09 10.11 3.71
CA VAL A 110 11.25 9.88 2.83
C VAL A 110 12.58 10.31 3.45
N ALA A 111 12.57 11.28 4.37
CA ALA A 111 13.76 11.75 5.06
C ALA A 111 14.16 10.89 6.25
N THR A 112 13.29 9.97 6.71
CA THR A 112 13.58 9.04 7.81
C THR A 112 14.58 7.98 7.38
N THR A 113 15.19 7.29 8.34
CA THR A 113 16.07 6.15 8.05
C THR A 113 15.33 5.10 7.24
N ALA A 114 14.11 4.73 7.62
CA ALA A 114 13.29 3.76 6.89
C ALA A 114 13.01 4.19 5.43
N GLY A 115 12.68 5.46 5.21
CA GLY A 115 12.45 5.99 3.86
C GLY A 115 13.71 5.96 2.99
N LYS A 116 14.84 6.39 3.54
CA LYS A 116 16.15 6.37 2.88
C LYS A 116 16.60 4.94 2.54
N THR A 117 16.44 4.03 3.50
CA THR A 117 16.78 2.61 3.32
C THR A 117 15.93 1.99 2.22
N LEU A 118 14.61 2.23 2.20
CA LEU A 118 13.73 1.72 1.13
C LEU A 118 14.14 2.21 -0.23
N LEU A 119 14.41 3.51 -0.35
CA LEU A 119 14.72 4.16 -1.63
C LEU A 119 16.21 4.06 -2.01
N GLU A 120 17.06 3.58 -1.08
CA GLU A 120 18.51 3.50 -1.23
C GLU A 120 19.13 4.86 -1.64
N GLN A 121 18.65 5.95 -1.01
CA GLN A 121 19.04 7.32 -1.30
C GLN A 121 19.35 8.11 -0.04
N GLU A 122 20.37 8.97 -0.07
CA GLU A 122 20.70 9.85 1.05
C GLU A 122 19.72 11.03 1.22
N ALA A 123 19.18 11.53 0.12
CA ALA A 123 18.22 12.64 0.10
C ALA A 123 17.07 12.38 -0.87
N PRO A 124 16.24 11.37 -0.60
CA PRO A 124 15.14 11.01 -1.48
C PRO A 124 14.03 12.07 -1.47
N GLN A 125 13.22 12.05 -2.53
CA GLN A 125 12.03 12.87 -2.65
C GLN A 125 10.80 11.96 -2.75
N ALA A 126 9.70 12.39 -2.15
CA ALA A 126 8.41 11.73 -2.33
C ALA A 126 7.96 11.78 -3.80
N ASP A 127 7.08 10.88 -4.18
CA ASP A 127 6.48 10.79 -5.51
C ASP A 127 7.51 10.63 -6.65
N THR A 128 8.70 10.14 -6.31
CA THR A 128 9.81 9.95 -7.25
C THR A 128 10.23 8.48 -7.29
N TRP A 129 10.36 7.94 -8.49
CA TRP A 129 10.83 6.57 -8.70
C TRP A 129 12.36 6.49 -8.60
N TYR A 130 12.81 5.48 -7.86
CA TYR A 130 14.22 5.12 -7.73
C TYR A 130 14.41 3.65 -8.11
N THR A 131 15.61 3.31 -8.56
CA THR A 131 16.00 1.93 -8.82
C THR A 131 16.91 1.46 -7.69
N GLY A 132 16.52 0.43 -6.99
CA GLY A 132 17.33 -0.18 -5.94
C GLY A 132 18.52 -0.95 -6.49
N SER A 133 19.47 -1.28 -5.64
CA SER A 133 20.68 -2.04 -5.97
C SER A 133 20.38 -3.44 -6.51
N ASP A 134 19.22 -3.99 -6.16
CA ASP A 134 18.68 -5.26 -6.64
C ASP A 134 18.00 -5.16 -8.03
N GLY A 135 17.94 -3.95 -8.62
CA GLY A 135 17.27 -3.65 -9.87
C GLY A 135 15.76 -3.39 -9.75
N GLY A 136 15.18 -3.55 -8.56
CA GLY A 136 13.77 -3.29 -8.28
C GLY A 136 13.44 -1.80 -8.28
N GLN A 137 12.23 -1.47 -8.70
CA GLN A 137 11.74 -0.09 -8.64
C GLN A 137 11.17 0.22 -7.26
N ARG A 138 11.43 1.41 -6.74
CA ARG A 138 11.04 1.88 -5.41
C ARG A 138 10.37 3.24 -5.49
N ILE A 139 9.30 3.43 -4.72
CA ILE A 139 8.62 4.72 -4.60
C ILE A 139 7.98 4.87 -3.22
N ILE A 140 7.95 6.10 -2.72
CA ILE A 140 7.17 6.50 -1.56
C ILE A 140 6.28 7.67 -1.96
N TYR A 141 4.98 7.49 -1.81
CA TYR A 141 3.97 8.53 -1.95
C TYR A 141 3.64 9.11 -0.58
N GLN A 142 3.48 10.43 -0.50
CA GLN A 142 3.18 11.12 0.76
C GLN A 142 1.96 12.05 0.64
N PRO A 143 0.75 11.48 0.46
CA PRO A 143 -0.46 12.29 0.42
C PRO A 143 -0.70 12.99 1.77
N SER A 144 -1.35 14.16 1.72
CA SER A 144 -1.65 14.97 2.90
C SER A 144 -2.88 14.45 3.65
N GLU A 145 -2.74 13.28 4.28
CA GLU A 145 -3.84 12.50 4.85
C GLU A 145 -3.47 11.89 6.19
N ILE A 146 -4.50 11.53 6.95
CA ILE A 146 -4.42 10.75 8.18
C ILE A 146 -4.55 9.24 7.89
N HIS A 147 -4.14 8.40 8.82
CA HIS A 147 -4.15 6.94 8.67
C HIS A 147 -5.50 6.36 8.20
N PRO A 148 -6.65 6.62 8.86
CA PRO A 148 -7.91 6.01 8.47
C PRO A 148 -8.46 6.53 7.14
N TRP A 149 -7.90 7.61 6.58
CA TRP A 149 -8.40 8.20 5.34
C TRP A 149 -7.70 7.67 4.09
N ASN A 150 -6.51 7.09 4.21
CA ASN A 150 -5.72 6.60 3.07
C ASN A 150 -6.51 5.73 2.08
N HIS A 151 -7.35 4.81 2.58
CA HIS A 151 -8.10 3.90 1.71
C HIS A 151 -9.43 4.48 1.18
N PHE A 152 -9.81 5.68 1.62
CA PHE A 152 -10.96 6.44 1.10
C PHE A 152 -10.55 7.67 0.30
N SER A 153 -9.28 7.82 0.00
CA SER A 153 -8.71 9.00 -0.59
C SER A 153 -8.57 8.88 -2.10
N LYS A 154 -8.88 9.97 -2.79
CA LYS A 154 -8.62 10.10 -4.22
C LYS A 154 -7.14 10.21 -4.53
N ALA A 155 -6.34 10.80 -3.64
CA ALA A 155 -4.90 10.90 -3.82
C ALA A 155 -4.26 9.53 -3.68
N SER A 156 -4.48 8.81 -2.58
CA SER A 156 -3.95 7.45 -2.39
C SER A 156 -4.42 6.46 -3.47
N THR A 157 -5.67 6.60 -3.94
CA THR A 157 -6.18 5.80 -5.07
C THR A 157 -5.44 6.12 -6.37
N LYS A 158 -5.18 7.41 -6.64
CA LYS A 158 -4.37 7.84 -7.79
C LYS A 158 -2.98 7.22 -7.71
N ASP A 159 -2.32 7.33 -6.57
CA ASP A 159 -0.97 6.83 -6.34
C ASP A 159 -0.90 5.30 -6.52
N ALA A 160 -1.91 4.57 -6.02
CA ALA A 160 -2.01 3.13 -6.23
C ALA A 160 -2.19 2.76 -7.71
N ILE A 161 -3.03 3.49 -8.46
CA ILE A 161 -3.21 3.27 -9.91
C ILE A 161 -1.90 3.51 -10.65
N GLU A 162 -1.19 4.60 -10.36
CA GLU A 162 0.10 4.94 -10.98
C GLU A 162 1.18 3.91 -10.63
N PHE A 163 1.20 3.45 -9.39
CA PHE A 163 2.10 2.38 -8.96
C PHE A 163 1.88 1.11 -9.79
N TYR A 164 0.64 0.62 -9.90
CA TYR A 164 0.37 -0.59 -10.66
C TYR A 164 0.58 -0.42 -12.15
N ALA A 165 0.27 0.75 -12.70
CA ALA A 165 0.55 1.05 -14.10
C ALA A 165 2.06 0.93 -14.41
N THR A 166 2.91 1.39 -13.50
CA THR A 166 4.37 1.27 -13.61
C THR A 166 4.84 -0.17 -13.38
N ALA A 167 4.36 -0.82 -12.32
CA ALA A 167 4.77 -2.18 -11.96
C ALA A 167 4.45 -3.23 -13.02
N PHE A 168 3.40 -3.00 -13.82
CA PHE A 168 2.95 -3.90 -14.88
C PHE A 168 3.06 -3.29 -16.29
N ALA A 169 3.90 -2.27 -16.46
CA ALA A 169 4.08 -1.59 -17.76
C ALA A 169 4.58 -2.53 -18.87
N ASP A 170 5.24 -3.62 -18.52
CA ASP A 170 5.69 -4.67 -19.43
C ASP A 170 4.57 -5.63 -19.87
N GLN A 171 3.39 -5.57 -19.24
CA GLN A 171 2.24 -6.39 -19.56
C GLN A 171 1.32 -5.67 -20.56
N SER A 172 1.59 -5.85 -21.85
CA SER A 172 0.81 -5.22 -22.91
C SER A 172 -0.67 -5.63 -22.83
N GLY A 173 -1.56 -4.64 -22.83
CA GLY A 173 -3.01 -4.84 -22.81
C GLY A 173 -3.65 -4.91 -21.42
N LEU A 174 -2.88 -4.93 -20.33
CA LEU A 174 -3.41 -4.88 -18.97
C LEU A 174 -3.48 -3.45 -18.42
N VAL A 175 -2.65 -2.54 -18.90
CA VAL A 175 -2.66 -1.14 -18.47
C VAL A 175 -3.75 -0.41 -19.22
N GLN A 176 -4.76 0.05 -18.49
CA GLN A 176 -5.81 0.88 -19.06
C GLN A 176 -5.30 2.31 -19.27
N ASN A 177 -5.57 2.87 -20.46
CA ASN A 177 -5.25 4.27 -20.78
C ASN A 177 -6.23 5.27 -20.15
N ILE A 178 -6.67 5.01 -18.92
CA ILE A 178 -7.53 5.91 -18.16
C ILE A 178 -6.65 6.67 -17.18
N ALA A 179 -6.75 7.99 -17.16
CA ALA A 179 -5.99 8.82 -16.23
C ALA A 179 -6.30 8.40 -14.78
N SER A 180 -5.26 8.28 -13.95
CA SER A 180 -5.36 7.92 -12.53
C SER A 180 -6.29 8.85 -11.72
N THR A 181 -6.46 10.08 -12.21
CA THR A 181 -7.37 11.09 -11.66
C THR A 181 -8.83 10.95 -12.10
N SER A 182 -9.12 10.11 -13.10
CA SER A 182 -10.48 9.88 -13.62
C SER A 182 -11.24 8.89 -12.71
N GLN A 183 -11.52 9.32 -11.51
CA GLN A 183 -12.12 8.52 -10.45
C GLN A 183 -13.56 8.93 -10.21
N ILE A 184 -14.48 7.97 -10.19
CA ILE A 184 -15.90 8.18 -9.93
C ILE A 184 -16.41 7.39 -8.71
N TRP A 185 -15.60 6.52 -8.13
CA TRP A 185 -15.97 5.64 -7.01
C TRP A 185 -16.49 6.40 -5.79
N TYR A 186 -15.96 7.57 -5.50
CA TYR A 186 -16.35 8.38 -4.33
C TYR A 186 -17.81 8.83 -4.37
N TRP A 187 -18.44 8.90 -5.54
CA TRP A 187 -19.86 9.18 -5.64
C TRP A 187 -20.71 8.09 -5.00
N LYS A 188 -20.28 6.83 -5.12
CA LYS A 188 -20.91 5.73 -4.42
C LYS A 188 -20.92 5.98 -2.91
N GLU A 189 -19.79 6.34 -2.31
CA GLU A 189 -19.66 6.61 -0.89
C GLU A 189 -20.58 7.78 -0.44
N VAL A 190 -20.64 8.85 -1.25
CA VAL A 190 -21.53 9.99 -0.99
C VAL A 190 -23.00 9.55 -0.98
N PHE A 191 -23.42 8.76 -1.98
CA PHE A 191 -24.80 8.30 -2.06
C PHE A 191 -25.13 7.26 -0.99
N GLU A 192 -24.20 6.43 -0.59
CA GLU A 192 -24.35 5.52 0.53
C GLU A 192 -24.54 6.27 1.85
N LEU A 193 -23.81 7.33 2.08
CA LEU A 193 -24.01 8.20 3.24
C LEU A 193 -25.41 8.84 3.23
N VAL A 194 -25.86 9.35 2.08
CA VAL A 194 -27.21 9.92 1.93
C VAL A 194 -28.28 8.84 2.20
N ALA A 195 -28.08 7.64 1.67
CA ALA A 195 -28.99 6.53 1.90
C ALA A 195 -29.03 6.10 3.38
N LEU A 196 -27.88 6.08 4.05
CA LEU A 196 -27.78 5.78 5.48
C LEU A 196 -28.55 6.80 6.32
N VAL A 197 -28.34 8.10 6.05
CA VAL A 197 -29.08 9.17 6.73
C VAL A 197 -30.59 9.04 6.49
N GLY A 198 -31.01 8.79 5.26
CA GLY A 198 -32.41 8.56 4.91
C GLY A 198 -33.00 7.35 5.64
N PHE A 199 -32.25 6.26 5.72
CA PHE A 199 -32.65 5.08 6.48
C PHE A 199 -32.85 5.38 7.98
N LEU A 200 -31.90 6.08 8.62
CA LEU A 200 -32.00 6.46 10.03
C LEU A 200 -33.21 7.37 10.29
N LEU A 201 -33.46 8.34 9.39
CA LEU A 201 -34.63 9.22 9.50
C LEU A 201 -35.95 8.48 9.33
N MET A 202 -35.98 7.40 8.59
CA MET A 202 -37.18 6.55 8.38
C MET A 202 -37.53 5.75 9.63
N LEU A 203 -36.56 5.41 10.49
CA LEU A 203 -36.80 4.51 11.64
C LEU A 203 -37.83 5.06 12.62
N ALA A 204 -37.81 6.36 12.91
CA ALA A 204 -38.74 6.97 13.85
C ALA A 204 -40.21 6.92 13.34
N PRO A 205 -40.55 7.40 12.13
CA PRO A 205 -41.91 7.31 11.63
C PRO A 205 -42.38 5.83 11.43
N LEU A 206 -41.47 4.93 11.05
CA LEU A 206 -41.77 3.51 10.91
C LEU A 206 -42.13 2.91 12.27
N ALA A 207 -41.37 3.18 13.34
CA ALA A 207 -41.64 2.73 14.67
C ALA A 207 -43.01 3.26 15.16
N LEU A 208 -43.30 4.55 14.95
CA LEU A 208 -44.58 5.15 15.30
C LEU A 208 -45.77 4.52 14.53
N LEU A 209 -45.56 4.13 13.28
CA LEU A 209 -46.57 3.43 12.50
C LEU A 209 -46.84 2.06 13.03
N LEU A 210 -45.78 1.29 13.34
CA LEU A 210 -45.89 -0.07 13.88
C LEU A 210 -46.51 -0.10 15.29
N MET A 211 -46.28 0.94 16.09
CA MET A 211 -46.91 1.04 17.44
C MET A 211 -48.40 1.37 17.40
N LYS A 212 -48.94 1.74 16.24
CA LYS A 212 -50.40 1.98 16.05
C LYS A 212 -51.16 0.78 15.53
N LEU A 213 -50.44 -0.27 15.18
CA LEU A 213 -51.00 -1.58 14.79
C LEU A 213 -51.19 -2.48 15.99
#